data_7dce958b9f92751d404b7a0ffde629cf
#
_entry.id   7dce958b9f92751d404b7a0ffde629cf
#
_cell.length_a   1.000
_cell.length_b   1.000
_cell.length_c   1.000
_cell.angle_alpha   90.00
_cell.angle_beta   90.00
_cell.angle_gamma   90.00
#
_symmetry.space_group_name_H-M   'P 1'
#
loop_
_entity.id
_entity.type
_entity.pdbx_description
1 polymer ?
#
loop_
_entity_poly.entity_id
_entity_poly.type
_entity_poly.pdbx_seq_one_letter_code
_entity_poly.pdbx_strand_id
1 'polypeptide(L)'
;MALSARRYAQAIFLIAEENGDQEQWLADLEVLATSSKNSDFIAFIDSPKIESAKKTEVIKEAFAGSISDLALNVASLLASRNAVASLAAIADAFQELVDSEKGIERAEIVSAVALTDAQQKEITDKLTQMVGKKLSVTTYVDESIIGGYLAKVGDRLVDGSVKTQLEDMRRDLIRGS
;
A
#
# COMPACT_ATOMS: atom_id res chain seq x y z
N MET A 1 -21.57 5.62 -6.09
CA MET A 1 -20.54 6.51 -5.50
C MET A 1 -19.37 5.63 -5.12
N ALA A 2 -18.21 5.81 -5.74
CA ALA A 2 -17.02 5.06 -5.35
C ALA A 2 -16.69 5.40 -3.90
N LEU A 3 -16.67 4.38 -3.04
CA LEU A 3 -16.21 4.52 -1.67
C LEU A 3 -14.75 4.93 -1.69
N SER A 4 -14.43 6.08 -1.10
CA SER A 4 -13.04 6.49 -0.96
C SER A 4 -12.38 5.63 0.12
N ALA A 5 -11.62 4.61 -0.27
CA ALA A 5 -10.84 3.75 0.64
C ALA A 5 -10.05 4.58 1.66
N ARG A 6 -9.49 5.70 1.22
CA ARG A 6 -8.74 6.62 2.07
C ARG A 6 -9.55 7.21 3.23
N ARG A 7 -10.87 7.47 3.03
CA ARG A 7 -11.73 7.98 4.12
C ARG A 7 -11.97 6.92 5.19
N TYR A 8 -12.17 5.67 4.77
CA TYR A 8 -12.31 4.56 5.73
C TYR A 8 -11.01 4.32 6.48
N ALA A 9 -9.88 4.29 5.77
CA ALA A 9 -8.57 4.17 6.38
C ALA A 9 -8.30 5.28 7.41
N GLN A 10 -8.63 6.54 7.08
CA GLN A 10 -8.51 7.66 8.03
C GLN A 10 -9.39 7.50 9.26
N ALA A 11 -10.64 7.07 9.09
CA ALA A 11 -11.54 6.86 10.23
C ALA A 11 -11.06 5.72 11.13
N ILE A 12 -10.59 4.61 10.55
CA ILE A 12 -10.01 3.48 11.28
C ILE A 12 -8.74 3.93 12.00
N PHE A 13 -7.90 4.72 11.34
CA PHE A 13 -6.65 5.22 11.89
C PHE A 13 -6.87 6.09 13.14
N LEU A 14 -7.85 7.00 13.11
CA LEU A 14 -8.20 7.81 14.27
C LEU A 14 -8.67 6.94 15.46
N ILE A 15 -9.48 5.91 15.20
CA ILE A 15 -9.93 4.98 16.24
C ILE A 15 -8.74 4.18 16.79
N ALA A 16 -7.85 3.71 15.91
CA ALA A 16 -6.66 2.97 16.29
C ALA A 16 -5.66 3.81 17.09
N GLU A 17 -5.53 5.10 16.76
CA GLU A 17 -4.70 6.06 17.47
C GLU A 17 -5.25 6.33 18.89
N GLU A 18 -6.56 6.55 19.02
CA GLU A 18 -7.22 6.76 20.31
C GLU A 18 -7.08 5.56 21.25
N ASN A 19 -7.15 4.33 20.73
CA ASN A 19 -7.07 3.10 21.50
C ASN A 19 -5.63 2.57 21.67
N GLY A 20 -4.67 3.05 20.86
CA GLY A 20 -3.29 2.57 20.87
C GLY A 20 -3.14 1.15 20.29
N ASP A 21 -4.05 0.71 19.42
CA ASP A 21 -4.12 -0.64 18.87
C ASP A 21 -3.80 -0.73 17.37
N GLN A 22 -2.99 0.20 16.85
CA GLN A 22 -2.60 0.29 15.43
C GLN A 22 -2.03 -1.01 14.88
N GLU A 23 -1.21 -1.73 15.66
CA GLU A 23 -0.61 -3.00 15.21
C GLU A 23 -1.66 -4.11 15.06
N GLN A 24 -2.65 -4.13 15.94
CA GLN A 24 -3.77 -5.08 15.84
C GLN A 24 -4.60 -4.78 14.59
N TRP A 25 -4.90 -3.50 14.33
CA TRP A 25 -5.60 -3.09 13.12
C TRP A 25 -4.86 -3.43 11.83
N LEU A 26 -3.53 -3.32 11.81
CA LEU A 26 -2.72 -3.75 10.67
C LEU A 26 -2.90 -5.25 10.40
N ALA A 27 -2.80 -6.08 11.44
CA ALA A 27 -2.98 -7.53 11.31
C ALA A 27 -4.41 -7.89 10.85
N ASP A 28 -5.42 -7.26 11.45
CA ASP A 28 -6.83 -7.50 11.13
C ASP A 28 -7.15 -7.11 9.67
N LEU A 29 -6.67 -5.95 9.22
CA LEU A 29 -6.86 -5.48 7.85
C LEU A 29 -6.10 -6.33 6.83
N GLU A 30 -4.94 -6.89 7.18
CA GLU A 30 -4.22 -7.82 6.31
C GLU A 30 -4.99 -9.13 6.10
N VAL A 31 -5.58 -9.70 7.16
CA VAL A 31 -6.47 -10.86 7.08
C VAL A 31 -7.66 -10.58 6.17
N LEU A 32 -8.33 -9.44 6.36
CA LEU A 32 -9.46 -9.01 5.55
C LEU A 32 -9.06 -8.74 4.09
N ALA A 33 -7.93 -8.09 3.84
CA ALA A 33 -7.40 -7.84 2.50
C ALA A 33 -7.06 -9.13 1.76
N THR A 34 -6.48 -10.11 2.47
CA THR A 34 -6.18 -11.42 1.89
C THR A 34 -7.46 -12.15 1.48
N SER A 35 -8.49 -12.11 2.32
CA SER A 35 -9.80 -12.71 2.01
C SER A 35 -10.48 -12.03 0.82
N SER A 36 -10.27 -10.73 0.63
CA SER A 36 -10.78 -9.99 -0.52
C SER A 36 -10.09 -10.33 -1.86
N LYS A 37 -9.05 -11.18 -1.87
CA LYS A 37 -8.46 -11.72 -3.11
C LYS A 37 -9.26 -12.91 -3.67
N ASN A 38 -10.14 -13.52 -2.86
CA ASN A 38 -11.00 -14.60 -3.30
C ASN A 38 -12.19 -14.02 -4.09
N SER A 39 -12.20 -14.24 -5.41
CA SER A 39 -13.23 -13.74 -6.31
C SER A 39 -14.64 -14.24 -5.97
N ASP A 40 -14.76 -15.49 -5.52
CA ASP A 40 -16.05 -16.11 -5.19
C ASP A 40 -16.63 -15.51 -3.91
N PHE A 41 -15.77 -15.26 -2.92
CA PHE A 41 -16.16 -14.58 -1.68
C PHE A 41 -16.67 -13.16 -1.96
N ILE A 42 -15.92 -12.38 -2.76
CA ILE A 42 -16.33 -11.02 -3.15
C ILE A 42 -17.65 -11.08 -3.93
N ALA A 43 -17.74 -11.94 -4.95
CA ALA A 43 -18.94 -12.04 -5.78
C ALA A 43 -20.19 -12.39 -4.95
N PHE A 44 -20.03 -13.21 -3.90
CA PHE A 44 -21.11 -13.53 -2.98
C PHE A 44 -21.47 -12.34 -2.10
N ILE A 45 -20.50 -11.75 -1.38
CA ILE A 45 -20.76 -10.69 -0.41
C ILE A 45 -21.20 -9.39 -1.08
N ASP A 46 -20.59 -9.00 -2.20
CA ASP A 46 -20.93 -7.75 -2.91
C ASP A 46 -22.17 -7.92 -3.82
N SER A 47 -22.79 -9.11 -3.86
CA SER A 47 -24.01 -9.32 -4.62
C SER A 47 -25.20 -8.53 -4.04
N PRO A 48 -25.87 -7.68 -4.83
CA PRO A 48 -27.05 -6.93 -4.38
C PRO A 48 -28.27 -7.81 -4.12
N LYS A 49 -28.22 -9.08 -4.58
CA LYS A 49 -29.32 -10.05 -4.40
C LYS A 49 -29.35 -10.66 -3.00
N ILE A 50 -28.27 -10.54 -2.24
CA ILE A 50 -28.15 -11.12 -0.90
C ILE A 50 -28.50 -10.05 0.14
N GLU A 51 -29.35 -10.43 1.07
CA GLU A 51 -29.77 -9.56 2.16
C GLU A 51 -28.62 -9.21 3.08
N SER A 52 -28.54 -7.94 3.52
CA SER A 52 -27.45 -7.44 4.36
C SER A 52 -27.27 -8.22 5.66
N ALA A 53 -28.35 -8.72 6.25
CA ALA A 53 -28.29 -9.55 7.45
C ALA A 53 -27.48 -10.83 7.22
N LYS A 54 -27.74 -11.54 6.11
CA LYS A 54 -27.02 -12.77 5.75
C LYS A 54 -25.54 -12.50 5.45
N LYS A 55 -25.21 -11.37 4.80
CA LYS A 55 -23.82 -10.97 4.56
C LYS A 55 -23.05 -10.76 5.85
N THR A 56 -23.68 -10.06 6.81
CA THR A 56 -23.08 -9.82 8.12
C THR A 56 -22.87 -11.11 8.90
N GLU A 57 -23.82 -12.05 8.83
CA GLU A 57 -23.71 -13.37 9.46
C GLU A 57 -22.53 -14.17 8.90
N VAL A 58 -22.43 -14.26 7.58
CA VAL A 58 -21.31 -14.95 6.89
C VAL A 58 -19.97 -14.34 7.25
N ILE A 59 -19.86 -13.00 7.31
CA ILE A 59 -18.62 -12.33 7.73
C ILE A 59 -18.28 -12.67 9.18
N LYS A 60 -19.27 -12.63 10.08
CA LYS A 60 -19.05 -12.99 11.48
C LYS A 60 -18.60 -14.44 11.65
N GLU A 61 -19.20 -15.37 10.92
CA GLU A 61 -18.77 -16.76 10.95
C GLU A 61 -17.39 -16.99 10.34
N ALA A 62 -17.12 -16.35 9.20
CA ALA A 62 -15.85 -16.52 8.49
C ALA A 62 -14.63 -15.99 9.26
N PHE A 63 -14.81 -14.91 10.02
CA PHE A 63 -13.74 -14.23 10.73
C PHE A 63 -13.82 -14.32 12.26
N ALA A 64 -14.74 -15.12 12.80
CA ALA A 64 -14.89 -15.32 14.24
C ALA A 64 -13.56 -15.75 14.89
N GLY A 65 -13.06 -14.95 15.83
CA GLY A 65 -11.81 -15.23 16.56
C GLY A 65 -10.52 -15.00 15.75
N SER A 66 -10.62 -14.58 14.48
CA SER A 66 -9.44 -14.27 13.64
C SER A 66 -9.09 -12.80 13.63
N ILE A 67 -10.06 -11.93 13.87
CA ILE A 67 -9.92 -10.48 13.90
C ILE A 67 -10.64 -9.88 15.10
N SER A 68 -10.34 -8.65 15.44
CA SER A 68 -11.00 -7.91 16.52
C SER A 68 -12.48 -7.62 16.23
N ASP A 69 -13.27 -7.42 17.28
CA ASP A 69 -14.70 -7.07 17.14
C ASP A 69 -14.91 -5.76 16.37
N LEU A 70 -13.99 -4.79 16.52
CA LEU A 70 -14.05 -3.53 15.79
C LEU A 70 -13.79 -3.75 14.29
N ALA A 71 -12.80 -4.56 13.93
CA ALA A 71 -12.52 -4.91 12.53
C ALA A 71 -13.68 -5.71 11.92
N LEU A 72 -14.31 -6.59 12.70
CA LEU A 72 -15.49 -7.33 12.29
C LEU A 72 -16.67 -6.39 11.99
N ASN A 73 -16.85 -5.35 12.79
CA ASN A 73 -17.89 -4.35 12.57
C ASN A 73 -17.63 -3.54 11.29
N VAL A 74 -16.37 -3.17 11.02
CA VAL A 74 -15.97 -2.48 9.78
C VAL A 74 -16.21 -3.39 8.56
N ALA A 75 -15.82 -4.65 8.61
CA ALA A 75 -16.06 -5.61 7.55
C ALA A 75 -17.56 -5.80 7.28
N SER A 76 -18.38 -5.91 8.34
CA SER A 76 -19.83 -6.00 8.26
C SER A 76 -20.47 -4.74 7.65
N LEU A 77 -19.98 -3.57 8.00
CA LEU A 77 -20.41 -2.30 7.41
C LEU A 77 -20.09 -2.25 5.90
N LEU A 78 -18.91 -2.65 5.49
CA LEU A 78 -18.50 -2.69 4.08
C LEU A 78 -19.34 -3.70 3.29
N ALA A 79 -19.65 -4.87 3.88
CA ALA A 79 -20.52 -5.86 3.26
C ALA A 79 -21.95 -5.34 3.05
N SER A 80 -22.51 -4.64 4.04
CA SER A 80 -23.84 -4.04 3.91
C SER A 80 -23.90 -2.99 2.79
N ARG A 81 -22.76 -2.41 2.43
CA ARG A 81 -22.60 -1.39 1.37
C ARG A 81 -22.11 -1.97 0.03
N ASN A 82 -21.97 -3.30 -0.09
CA ASN A 82 -21.40 -3.98 -1.26
C ASN A 82 -20.03 -3.43 -1.66
N ALA A 83 -19.15 -3.29 -0.70
CA ALA A 83 -17.87 -2.62 -0.85
C ALA A 83 -16.70 -3.44 -0.28
N VAL A 84 -16.88 -4.76 -0.12
CA VAL A 84 -15.84 -5.66 0.41
C VAL A 84 -14.62 -5.71 -0.53
N ALA A 85 -14.82 -5.54 -1.82
CA ALA A 85 -13.73 -5.41 -2.80
C ALA A 85 -12.76 -4.24 -2.50
N SER A 86 -13.19 -3.23 -1.71
CA SER A 86 -12.32 -2.10 -1.33
C SER A 86 -11.42 -2.39 -0.12
N LEU A 87 -11.54 -3.53 0.55
CA LEU A 87 -10.77 -3.88 1.75
C LEU A 87 -9.26 -3.83 1.51
N ALA A 88 -8.77 -4.36 0.38
CA ALA A 88 -7.35 -4.30 0.05
C ALA A 88 -6.86 -2.84 -0.04
N ALA A 89 -7.60 -1.98 -0.75
CA ALA A 89 -7.25 -0.56 -0.87
C ALA A 89 -7.37 0.20 0.47
N ILE A 90 -8.25 -0.24 1.38
CA ILE A 90 -8.37 0.33 2.73
C ILE A 90 -7.15 -0.08 3.58
N ALA A 91 -6.73 -1.35 3.51
CA ALA A 91 -5.57 -1.84 4.21
C ALA A 91 -4.28 -1.12 3.76
N ASP A 92 -4.10 -0.96 2.45
CA ASP A 92 -2.96 -0.22 1.89
C ASP A 92 -2.94 1.25 2.36
N ALA A 93 -4.10 1.93 2.32
CA ALA A 93 -4.21 3.31 2.76
C ALA A 93 -4.02 3.46 4.29
N PHE A 94 -4.44 2.50 5.08
CA PHE A 94 -4.21 2.48 6.54
C PHE A 94 -2.73 2.31 6.86
N GLN A 95 -2.06 1.36 6.18
CA GLN A 95 -0.62 1.17 6.32
C GLN A 95 0.17 2.44 5.95
N GLU A 96 -0.26 3.18 4.89
CA GLU A 96 0.35 4.46 4.53
C GLU A 96 0.24 5.51 5.65
N LEU A 97 -0.90 5.56 6.34
CA LEU A 97 -1.10 6.48 7.47
C LEU A 97 -0.20 6.12 8.65
N VAL A 98 -0.10 4.82 9.00
CA VAL A 98 0.79 4.34 10.07
C VAL A 98 2.26 4.61 9.73
N ASP A 99 2.68 4.34 8.50
CA ASP A 99 4.04 4.63 8.04
C ASP A 99 4.36 6.12 8.13
N SER A 100 3.41 6.96 7.70
CA SER A 100 3.55 8.43 7.75
C SER A 100 3.69 8.94 9.18
N GLU A 101 2.92 8.41 10.13
CA GLU A 101 3.02 8.75 11.55
C GLU A 101 4.38 8.35 12.12
N LYS A 102 4.88 7.16 11.76
CA LYS A 102 6.21 6.68 12.16
C LYS A 102 7.36 7.40 11.44
N GLY A 103 7.06 8.37 10.57
CA GLY A 103 8.05 9.09 9.76
C GLY A 103 8.72 8.22 8.71
N ILE A 104 8.06 7.12 8.32
CA ILE A 104 8.51 6.23 7.26
C ILE A 104 7.80 6.65 5.98
N GLU A 105 8.57 6.87 4.91
CA GLU A 105 8.02 7.18 3.59
C GLU A 105 8.18 5.97 2.67
N ARG A 106 7.17 5.67 1.86
CA ARG A 106 7.22 4.55 0.93
C ARG A 106 8.00 4.94 -0.31
N ALA A 107 8.88 4.04 -0.74
CA ALA A 107 9.62 4.16 -1.97
C ALA A 107 9.38 2.94 -2.86
N GLU A 108 8.97 3.17 -4.09
CA GLU A 108 8.89 2.15 -5.13
C GLU A 108 10.10 2.31 -6.05
N ILE A 109 10.89 1.25 -6.18
CA ILE A 109 12.04 1.22 -7.08
C ILE A 109 11.73 0.27 -8.23
N VAL A 110 11.73 0.79 -9.44
CA VAL A 110 11.57 0.01 -10.67
C VAL A 110 12.94 -0.07 -11.35
N SER A 111 13.42 -1.27 -11.63
CA SER A 111 14.74 -1.51 -12.25
C SER A 111 14.61 -2.42 -13.47
N ALA A 112 15.56 -2.29 -14.40
CA ALA A 112 15.62 -3.12 -15.61
C ALA A 112 15.86 -4.61 -15.32
N VAL A 113 16.54 -4.91 -14.21
CA VAL A 113 16.89 -6.28 -13.77
C VAL A 113 16.68 -6.40 -12.27
N ALA A 114 16.54 -7.62 -11.77
CA ALA A 114 16.44 -7.87 -10.34
C ALA A 114 17.67 -7.30 -9.60
N LEU A 115 17.41 -6.47 -8.59
CA LEU A 115 18.45 -5.88 -7.77
C LEU A 115 18.95 -6.90 -6.76
N THR A 116 20.26 -6.93 -6.53
CA THR A 116 20.86 -7.65 -5.40
C THR A 116 20.60 -6.87 -4.11
N ASP A 117 20.64 -7.56 -2.96
CA ASP A 117 20.43 -6.92 -1.64
C ASP A 117 21.40 -5.74 -1.41
N ALA A 118 22.64 -5.86 -1.89
CA ALA A 118 23.64 -4.81 -1.79
C ALA A 118 23.26 -3.57 -2.61
N GLN A 119 22.79 -3.76 -3.83
CA GLN A 119 22.34 -2.68 -4.71
C GLN A 119 21.07 -2.01 -4.18
N GLN A 120 20.11 -2.81 -3.70
CA GLN A 120 18.90 -2.28 -3.09
C GLN A 120 19.24 -1.40 -1.88
N LYS A 121 20.15 -1.88 -1.02
CA LYS A 121 20.60 -1.11 0.14
C LYS A 121 21.28 0.20 -0.27
N GLU A 122 22.20 0.18 -1.24
CA GLU A 122 22.89 1.39 -1.73
C GLU A 122 21.90 2.43 -2.27
N ILE A 123 20.91 2.01 -3.06
CA ILE A 123 19.88 2.89 -3.59
C ILE A 123 19.02 3.44 -2.44
N THR A 124 18.61 2.59 -1.50
CA THR A 124 17.83 3.00 -0.33
C THR A 124 18.57 4.02 0.52
N ASP A 125 19.85 3.82 0.78
CA ASP A 125 20.66 4.75 1.56
C ASP A 125 20.78 6.12 0.86
N LYS A 126 20.98 6.14 -0.45
CA LYS A 126 20.99 7.39 -1.25
C LYS A 126 19.66 8.12 -1.20
N LEU A 127 18.55 7.39 -1.39
CA LEU A 127 17.21 7.98 -1.33
C LEU A 127 16.88 8.49 0.08
N THR A 128 17.27 7.76 1.12
CA THR A 128 17.12 8.16 2.52
C THR A 128 17.86 9.47 2.83
N GLN A 129 19.08 9.61 2.33
CA GLN A 129 19.85 10.87 2.46
C GLN A 129 19.21 12.05 1.73
N MET A 130 18.59 11.81 0.56
CA MET A 130 17.93 12.85 -0.23
C MET A 130 16.62 13.32 0.41
N VAL A 131 15.87 12.41 1.05
CA VAL A 131 14.55 12.68 1.60
C VAL A 131 14.62 13.06 3.08
N GLY A 132 15.65 12.58 3.79
CA GLY A 132 15.83 12.83 5.23
C GLY A 132 14.86 12.03 6.13
N LYS A 133 14.21 11.00 5.59
CA LYS A 133 13.26 10.12 6.30
C LYS A 133 13.64 8.65 6.10
N LYS A 134 13.19 7.80 7.01
CA LYS A 134 13.28 6.34 6.80
C LYS A 134 12.40 5.94 5.63
N LEU A 135 12.88 4.99 4.81
CA LEU A 135 12.13 4.52 3.65
C LEU A 135 11.73 3.05 3.82
N SER A 136 10.50 2.75 3.48
CA SER A 136 10.01 1.39 3.22
C SER A 136 10.07 1.17 1.72
N VAL A 137 10.95 0.28 1.26
CA VAL A 137 11.27 0.12 -0.16
C VAL A 137 10.62 -1.15 -0.71
N THR A 138 9.88 -0.99 -1.80
CA THR A 138 9.38 -2.09 -2.63
C THR A 138 10.06 -2.04 -4.00
N THR A 139 10.55 -3.18 -4.49
CA THR A 139 11.26 -3.26 -5.77
C THR A 139 10.43 -4.01 -6.80
N TYR A 140 10.41 -3.49 -8.03
CA TYR A 140 9.79 -4.10 -9.19
C TYR A 140 10.80 -4.22 -10.33
N VAL A 141 10.62 -5.22 -11.19
CA VAL A 141 11.43 -5.37 -12.40
C VAL A 141 10.57 -5.01 -13.60
N ASP A 142 11.07 -4.10 -14.43
CA ASP A 142 10.46 -3.70 -15.69
C ASP A 142 11.53 -3.68 -16.79
N GLU A 143 11.51 -4.66 -17.67
CA GLU A 143 12.46 -4.83 -18.77
C GLU A 143 12.34 -3.71 -19.84
N SER A 144 11.31 -2.89 -19.80
CA SER A 144 11.17 -1.74 -20.71
C SER A 144 12.17 -0.63 -20.40
N ILE A 145 12.76 -0.63 -19.19
CA ILE A 145 13.81 0.30 -18.78
C ILE A 145 15.14 -0.21 -19.38
N ILE A 146 15.81 0.63 -20.16
CA ILE A 146 17.07 0.28 -20.84
C ILE A 146 18.20 -0.04 -19.85
N GLY A 147 18.13 0.48 -18.60
CA GLY A 147 19.11 0.26 -17.52
C GLY A 147 18.98 1.31 -16.44
N GLY A 148 19.53 1.00 -15.27
CA GLY A 148 19.42 1.84 -14.07
C GLY A 148 18.12 1.58 -13.31
N TYR A 149 17.61 2.61 -12.63
CA TYR A 149 16.37 2.51 -11.84
C TYR A 149 15.56 3.80 -11.89
N LEU A 150 14.25 3.65 -11.70
CA LEU A 150 13.32 4.73 -11.41
C LEU A 150 12.87 4.56 -9.96
N ALA A 151 12.97 5.58 -9.13
CA ALA A 151 12.50 5.52 -7.76
C ALA A 151 11.40 6.57 -7.54
N LYS A 152 10.24 6.13 -7.09
CA LYS A 152 9.15 7.01 -6.66
C LYS A 152 9.13 7.01 -5.13
N VAL A 153 9.32 8.18 -4.53
CA VAL A 153 9.31 8.38 -3.07
C VAL A 153 8.22 9.39 -2.75
N GLY A 154 7.09 8.92 -2.22
CA GLY A 154 5.90 9.75 -2.08
C GLY A 154 5.47 10.34 -3.43
N ASP A 155 5.43 11.67 -3.53
CA ASP A 155 5.10 12.39 -4.78
C ASP A 155 6.33 12.72 -5.65
N ARG A 156 7.54 12.35 -5.21
CA ARG A 156 8.78 12.64 -5.94
C ARG A 156 9.21 11.45 -6.79
N LEU A 157 9.55 11.73 -8.05
CA LEU A 157 10.15 10.76 -8.95
C LEU A 157 11.65 11.07 -9.08
N VAL A 158 12.49 10.08 -8.76
CA VAL A 158 13.94 10.13 -8.92
C VAL A 158 14.31 9.21 -10.08
N ASP A 159 14.77 9.79 -11.17
CA ASP A 159 15.19 9.05 -12.36
C ASP A 159 16.71 8.82 -12.32
N GLY A 160 17.09 7.60 -11.98
CA GLY A 160 18.47 7.09 -12.02
C GLY A 160 18.73 6.20 -13.23
N SER A 161 17.96 6.35 -14.32
CA SER A 161 18.15 5.56 -15.54
C SER A 161 19.47 5.92 -16.24
N VAL A 162 20.06 4.95 -16.93
CA VAL A 162 21.28 5.15 -17.74
C VAL A 162 21.07 6.26 -18.77
N LYS A 163 19.86 6.36 -19.32
CA LYS A 163 19.50 7.41 -20.28
C LYS A 163 19.66 8.81 -19.66
N THR A 164 19.08 9.03 -18.49
CA THR A 164 19.18 10.32 -17.78
C THR A 164 20.62 10.63 -17.37
N GLN A 165 21.37 9.62 -16.89
CA GLN A 165 22.79 9.82 -16.57
C GLN A 165 23.64 10.23 -17.79
N LEU A 166 23.39 9.63 -18.94
CA LEU A 166 24.07 10.01 -20.20
C LEU A 166 23.67 11.42 -20.67
N GLU A 167 22.39 11.78 -20.53
CA GLU A 167 21.93 13.12 -20.87
C GLU A 167 22.52 14.19 -19.94
N ASP A 168 22.66 13.90 -18.66
CA ASP A 168 23.29 14.79 -17.69
C ASP A 168 24.79 14.96 -17.97
N MET A 169 25.52 13.85 -18.19
CA MET A 169 26.95 13.91 -18.60
C MET A 169 27.12 14.73 -19.86
N ARG A 170 26.28 14.55 -20.88
CA ARG A 170 26.35 15.34 -22.12
C ARG A 170 26.12 16.83 -21.83
N ARG A 171 25.19 17.15 -20.94
CA ARG A 171 24.86 18.52 -20.56
C ARG A 171 26.02 19.20 -19.82
N ASP A 172 26.71 18.45 -18.95
CA ASP A 172 27.84 18.95 -18.19
C ASP A 172 29.05 19.19 -19.09
N LEU A 173 29.31 18.30 -20.07
CA LEU A 173 30.35 18.48 -21.07
C LEU A 173 30.14 19.73 -21.94
N ILE A 174 28.89 20.06 -22.28
CA ILE A 174 28.55 21.23 -23.09
C ILE A 174 28.66 22.53 -22.26
N ARG A 175 28.41 22.49 -20.94
CA ARG A 175 28.48 23.65 -20.05
C ARG A 175 29.90 23.92 -19.54
N GLY A 176 30.78 22.95 -19.59
CA GLY A 176 32.17 23.07 -19.15
C GLY A 176 33.15 23.49 -20.25
N SER A 177 32.61 23.88 -21.43
CA SER A 177 33.41 24.41 -22.55
C SER A 177 33.30 25.92 -22.70
#